data_57f68e74d277ce0157d899cd199cc77f
#
_entry.id   57f68e74d277ce0157d899cd199cc77f
#
_cell.length_a   1.000
_cell.length_b   1.000
_cell.length_c   1.000
_cell.angle_alpha   90.00
_cell.angle_beta   90.00
_cell.angle_gamma   90.00
#
_symmetry.space_group_name_H-M   'P 1'
#
loop_
_entity.id
_entity.type
_entity.pdbx_description
1 polymer ?
#
loop_
_entity_poly.entity_id
_entity_poly.type
_entity_poly.pdbx_seq_one_letter_code
_entity_poly.pdbx_strand_id
1 'polypeptide(L)'
;MSLFGGLNYNDLGGTLDAEQGDRSSRGYTWHQIVDNFSRLFVTNLICVLFLVPALTGFMLGSLWNRPQLLLLAGVLGGALAAPSYIAMYDAALMSYRGYPGRWWERYKLVFKREWKGSLVPGMVIGLIAAMAVNILTNLYDGNRLPDMMLASIILVTVAALAIYTYLWIQRLMLDLSLKQIIKNSWLMIMMHPVVTLGAVAFQLAYWGVLLILYPYSFVFLFFLGVWFPAFMTVRIVYNTLDKDMHLDERYEQAQAQEDES
;
A
#
# COMPACT_ATOMS: atom_id res chain seq x y z
N MET A 1 -11.10 13.05 21.68
CA MET A 1 -11.23 11.92 20.75
C MET A 1 -9.81 11.52 20.46
N SER A 2 -9.30 10.38 20.98
CA SER A 2 -7.90 10.02 20.81
C SER A 2 -7.60 9.80 19.33
N LEU A 3 -6.49 10.33 18.84
CA LEU A 3 -6.02 10.17 17.45
C LEU A 3 -5.90 8.69 17.05
N PHE A 4 -5.78 7.78 18.00
CA PHE A 4 -5.52 6.36 17.80
C PHE A 4 -6.60 5.43 18.38
N GLY A 5 -7.79 5.95 18.71
CA GLY A 5 -8.97 5.14 18.99
C GLY A 5 -8.84 4.19 20.18
N GLY A 6 -8.25 4.62 21.30
CA GLY A 6 -8.19 3.82 22.54
C GLY A 6 -7.17 2.68 22.52
N LEU A 7 -6.14 2.79 21.69
CA LEU A 7 -4.98 1.90 21.72
C LEU A 7 -3.91 2.47 22.63
N ASN A 8 -3.67 1.80 23.74
CA ASN A 8 -2.47 2.03 24.50
C ASN A 8 -1.29 1.36 23.78
N TYR A 9 -0.48 2.17 23.08
CA TYR A 9 0.68 1.68 22.31
C TYR A 9 1.78 1.11 23.22
N ASN A 10 1.86 1.52 24.49
CA ASN A 10 2.79 0.97 25.46
C ASN A 10 2.47 -0.48 25.80
N ASP A 11 1.19 -0.88 25.79
CA ASP A 11 0.79 -2.28 25.94
C ASP A 11 1.24 -3.15 24.75
N LEU A 12 1.54 -2.54 23.62
CA LEU A 12 2.03 -3.22 22.43
C LEU A 12 3.57 -3.29 22.35
N GLY A 13 4.28 -2.74 23.32
CA GLY A 13 5.70 -2.98 23.57
C GLY A 13 6.67 -2.39 22.55
N GLY A 14 6.60 -1.10 22.28
CA GLY A 14 7.55 -0.44 21.38
C GLY A 14 8.04 0.89 21.93
N THR A 15 9.23 0.91 22.50
CA THR A 15 10.00 2.14 22.69
C THR A 15 10.84 2.39 21.44
N LEU A 16 10.97 3.65 21.03
CA LEU A 16 11.96 4.04 20.02
C LEU A 16 13.35 3.78 20.62
N ASP A 17 14.11 2.87 20.04
CA ASP A 17 15.53 2.78 20.37
C ASP A 17 16.20 4.06 19.87
N ALA A 18 16.69 4.86 20.82
CA ALA A 18 17.32 6.17 20.59
C ALA A 18 18.63 6.12 19.74
N GLU A 19 19.10 4.92 19.40
CA GLU A 19 20.27 4.68 18.55
C GLU A 19 19.93 4.53 17.05
N GLN A 20 18.78 5.00 16.62
CA GLN A 20 18.41 4.87 15.21
C GLN A 20 19.28 5.78 14.34
N GLY A 21 20.24 5.15 13.63
CA GLY A 21 21.03 5.81 12.60
C GLY A 21 20.17 6.45 11.51
N ASP A 22 20.80 7.25 10.65
CA ASP A 22 20.13 7.94 9.55
C ASP A 22 19.19 7.00 8.77
N ARG A 23 17.86 7.19 8.94
CA ARG A 23 16.81 6.41 8.28
C ARG A 23 16.86 6.46 6.74
N SER A 24 17.56 7.44 6.19
CA SER A 24 17.79 7.57 4.74
C SER A 24 18.84 6.59 4.23
N SER A 25 19.67 6.03 5.11
CA SER A 25 20.78 5.15 4.73
C SER A 25 20.28 3.80 4.15
N ARG A 26 21.06 3.26 3.20
CA ARG A 26 20.79 1.92 2.65
C ARG A 26 20.97 0.84 3.71
N GLY A 27 21.94 1.02 4.62
CA GLY A 27 22.20 0.10 5.70
C GLY A 27 21.02 -0.04 6.65
N TYR A 28 20.44 1.08 7.09
CA TYR A 28 19.24 1.10 7.90
C TYR A 28 18.09 0.35 7.25
N THR A 29 17.80 0.64 5.99
CA THR A 29 16.72 -0.01 5.24
C THR A 29 16.87 -1.52 5.21
N TRP A 30 18.08 -2.01 4.93
CA TRP A 30 18.36 -3.43 4.82
C TRP A 30 18.23 -4.12 6.18
N HIS A 31 18.71 -3.50 7.23
CA HIS A 31 18.59 -4.00 8.60
C HIS A 31 17.12 -4.15 8.99
N GLN A 32 16.28 -3.14 8.75
CA GLN A 32 14.86 -3.18 9.03
C GLN A 32 14.12 -4.27 8.23
N ILE A 33 14.50 -4.52 6.99
CA ILE A 33 13.93 -5.63 6.20
C ILE A 33 14.29 -6.99 6.82
N VAL A 34 15.56 -7.20 7.16
CA VAL A 34 16.03 -8.48 7.71
C VAL A 34 15.40 -8.76 9.06
N ASP A 35 15.43 -7.79 9.97
CA ASP A 35 14.91 -7.94 11.33
C ASP A 35 13.39 -8.16 11.38
N ASN A 36 12.67 -7.56 10.44
CA ASN A 36 11.21 -7.63 10.39
C ASN A 36 10.70 -8.57 9.28
N PHE A 37 11.57 -9.34 8.64
CA PHE A 37 11.21 -10.18 7.49
C PHE A 37 10.03 -11.11 7.78
N SER A 38 10.05 -11.81 8.91
CA SER A 38 8.97 -12.73 9.28
C SER A 38 7.62 -12.04 9.38
N ARG A 39 7.57 -10.83 9.96
CA ARG A 39 6.37 -10.00 10.04
C ARG A 39 5.88 -9.59 8.66
N LEU A 40 6.77 -9.05 7.84
CA LEU A 40 6.46 -8.58 6.48
C LEU A 40 5.99 -9.76 5.61
N PHE A 41 6.64 -10.90 5.73
CA PHE A 41 6.29 -12.11 5.00
C PHE A 41 4.92 -12.67 5.40
N VAL A 42 4.65 -12.82 6.70
CA VAL A 42 3.35 -13.36 7.17
C VAL A 42 2.20 -12.42 6.81
N THR A 43 2.35 -11.11 6.99
CA THR A 43 1.32 -10.14 6.61
C THR A 43 1.09 -10.11 5.10
N ASN A 44 2.14 -10.34 4.29
CA ASN A 44 2.02 -10.51 2.86
C ASN A 44 1.21 -11.76 2.48
N LEU A 45 1.50 -12.91 3.10
CA LEU A 45 0.74 -14.13 2.84
C LEU A 45 -0.76 -13.95 3.12
N ILE A 46 -1.10 -13.28 4.22
CA ILE A 46 -2.49 -12.97 4.53
C ILE A 46 -3.08 -12.04 3.46
N CYS A 47 -2.37 -11.00 3.04
CA CYS A 47 -2.82 -10.10 1.99
C CYS A 47 -3.04 -10.84 0.66
N VAL A 48 -2.11 -11.70 0.26
CA VAL A 48 -2.23 -12.53 -0.94
C VAL A 48 -3.44 -13.46 -0.86
N LEU A 49 -3.73 -14.04 0.32
CA LEU A 49 -4.92 -14.88 0.51
C LEU A 49 -6.22 -14.09 0.25
N PHE A 50 -6.29 -12.84 0.70
CA PHE A 50 -7.43 -11.95 0.41
C PHE A 50 -7.49 -11.50 -1.06
N LEU A 51 -6.38 -11.54 -1.79
CA LEU A 51 -6.32 -11.26 -3.22
C LEU A 51 -6.72 -12.47 -4.09
N VAL A 52 -6.75 -13.70 -3.56
CA VAL A 52 -7.09 -14.92 -4.33
C VAL A 52 -8.41 -14.78 -5.11
N PRO A 53 -9.51 -14.25 -4.55
CA PRO A 53 -10.75 -14.08 -5.32
C PRO A 53 -10.60 -13.15 -6.53
N ALA A 54 -9.84 -12.05 -6.38
CA ALA A 54 -9.55 -11.14 -7.49
C ALA A 54 -8.70 -11.84 -8.56
N LEU A 55 -7.62 -12.52 -8.16
CA LEU A 55 -6.72 -13.22 -9.07
C LEU A 55 -7.44 -14.34 -9.84
N THR A 56 -8.29 -15.11 -9.15
CA THR A 56 -9.13 -16.14 -9.78
C THR A 56 -10.11 -15.52 -10.79
N GLY A 57 -10.75 -14.41 -10.41
CA GLY A 57 -11.65 -13.70 -11.30
C GLY A 57 -10.95 -13.10 -12.52
N PHE A 58 -9.72 -12.60 -12.36
CA PHE A 58 -8.90 -12.13 -13.47
C PHE A 58 -8.52 -13.28 -14.41
N MET A 59 -8.09 -14.41 -13.85
CA MET A 59 -7.77 -15.59 -14.65
C MET A 59 -8.98 -16.09 -15.45
N LEU A 60 -10.14 -16.27 -14.82
CA LEU A 60 -11.36 -16.71 -15.49
C LEU A 60 -11.86 -15.68 -16.51
N GLY A 61 -11.81 -14.39 -16.17
CA GLY A 61 -12.22 -13.30 -17.06
C GLY A 61 -11.36 -13.23 -18.33
N SER A 62 -10.06 -13.45 -18.20
CA SER A 62 -9.12 -13.52 -19.33
C SER A 62 -9.34 -14.78 -20.16
N LEU A 63 -9.45 -15.96 -19.54
CA LEU A 63 -9.66 -17.23 -20.25
C LEU A 63 -10.97 -17.26 -21.05
N TRP A 64 -12.03 -16.65 -20.52
CA TRP A 64 -13.35 -16.60 -21.19
C TRP A 64 -13.53 -15.35 -22.06
N ASN A 65 -12.52 -14.50 -22.15
CA ASN A 65 -12.56 -13.21 -22.82
C ASN A 65 -13.80 -12.36 -22.43
N ARG A 66 -14.02 -12.25 -21.10
CA ARG A 66 -15.17 -11.54 -20.51
C ARG A 66 -14.69 -10.31 -19.71
N PRO A 67 -14.59 -9.13 -20.34
CA PRO A 67 -14.11 -7.92 -19.65
C PRO A 67 -15.01 -7.51 -18.47
N GLN A 68 -16.31 -7.81 -18.51
CA GLN A 68 -17.22 -7.55 -17.39
C GLN A 68 -16.82 -8.35 -16.14
N LEU A 69 -16.38 -9.60 -16.32
CA LEU A 69 -15.93 -10.43 -15.20
C LEU A 69 -14.61 -9.90 -14.63
N LEU A 70 -13.70 -9.42 -15.47
CA LEU A 70 -12.46 -8.75 -15.02
C LEU A 70 -12.77 -7.53 -14.16
N LEU A 71 -13.66 -6.64 -14.63
CA LEU A 71 -14.04 -5.43 -13.89
C LEU A 71 -14.71 -5.77 -12.56
N LEU A 72 -15.64 -6.71 -12.57
CA LEU A 72 -16.33 -7.16 -11.35
C LEU A 72 -15.34 -7.76 -10.34
N ALA A 73 -14.45 -8.65 -10.80
CA ALA A 73 -13.41 -9.25 -9.98
C ALA A 73 -12.46 -8.20 -9.40
N GLY A 74 -12.10 -7.19 -10.19
CA GLY A 74 -11.27 -6.08 -9.71
C GLY A 74 -11.94 -5.28 -8.61
N VAL A 75 -13.18 -4.84 -8.83
CA VAL A 75 -13.91 -4.01 -7.85
C VAL A 75 -14.18 -4.78 -6.57
N LEU A 76 -14.76 -5.99 -6.65
CA LEU A 76 -15.11 -6.79 -5.48
C LEU A 76 -13.86 -7.36 -4.79
N GLY A 77 -12.90 -7.86 -5.57
CA GLY A 77 -11.66 -8.40 -5.02
C GLY A 77 -10.77 -7.31 -4.42
N GLY A 78 -10.72 -6.13 -5.02
CA GLY A 78 -10.02 -4.98 -4.46
C GLY A 78 -10.64 -4.51 -3.14
N ALA A 79 -11.97 -4.46 -3.06
CA ALA A 79 -12.67 -4.15 -1.81
C ALA A 79 -12.37 -5.19 -0.71
N LEU A 80 -12.40 -6.48 -1.06
CA LEU A 80 -12.16 -7.57 -0.11
C LEU A 80 -10.71 -7.58 0.40
N ALA A 81 -9.74 -7.29 -0.46
CA ALA A 81 -8.33 -7.29 -0.12
C ALA A 81 -7.87 -6.02 0.63
N ALA A 82 -8.58 -4.90 0.47
CA ALA A 82 -8.15 -3.61 0.99
C ALA A 82 -7.90 -3.56 2.51
N PRO A 83 -8.74 -4.17 3.39
CA PRO A 83 -8.46 -4.17 4.82
C PRO A 83 -7.18 -4.93 5.19
N SER A 84 -6.89 -6.01 4.48
CA SER A 84 -5.65 -6.77 4.66
C SER A 84 -4.45 -6.01 4.13
N TYR A 85 -4.62 -5.32 3.00
CA TYR A 85 -3.57 -4.50 2.39
C TYR A 85 -3.16 -3.34 3.30
N ILE A 86 -4.11 -2.58 3.88
CA ILE A 86 -3.77 -1.48 4.78
C ILE A 86 -3.13 -1.97 6.07
N ALA A 87 -3.55 -3.12 6.61
CA ALA A 87 -2.93 -3.72 7.78
C ALA A 87 -1.49 -4.22 7.50
N MET A 88 -1.24 -4.75 6.31
CA MET A 88 0.11 -5.09 5.85
C MET A 88 0.95 -3.81 5.63
N TYR A 89 0.35 -2.75 5.07
CA TYR A 89 1.02 -1.47 4.87
C TYR A 89 1.43 -0.83 6.20
N ASP A 90 0.58 -0.95 7.24
CA ASP A 90 0.93 -0.55 8.61
C ASP A 90 2.12 -1.35 9.15
N ALA A 91 2.15 -2.67 8.92
CA ALA A 91 3.30 -3.49 9.30
C ALA A 91 4.60 -3.04 8.60
N ALA A 92 4.52 -2.67 7.32
CA ALA A 92 5.66 -2.12 6.58
C ALA A 92 6.09 -0.74 7.11
N LEU A 93 5.14 0.14 7.40
CA LEU A 93 5.37 1.46 7.97
C LEU A 93 6.04 1.37 9.35
N MET A 94 5.53 0.52 10.24
CA MET A 94 6.09 0.34 11.57
C MET A 94 7.45 -0.35 11.54
N SER A 95 7.68 -1.27 10.62
CA SER A 95 9.00 -1.86 10.40
C SER A 95 10.00 -0.81 9.93
N TYR A 96 9.63 0.09 9.03
CA TYR A 96 10.49 1.19 8.59
C TYR A 96 10.80 2.17 9.73
N ARG A 97 9.84 2.45 10.60
CA ARG A 97 10.02 3.34 11.75
C ARG A 97 10.80 2.70 12.90
N GLY A 98 11.05 1.39 12.87
CA GLY A 98 11.77 0.67 13.91
C GLY A 98 10.92 0.34 15.16
N TYR A 99 9.59 0.28 15.03
CA TYR A 99 8.69 -0.12 16.12
C TYR A 99 8.43 -1.63 16.09
N PRO A 100 9.11 -2.44 16.94
CA PRO A 100 8.96 -3.89 16.89
C PRO A 100 7.62 -4.40 17.40
N GLY A 101 7.05 -3.83 18.45
CA GLY A 101 5.74 -4.10 19.05
C GLY A 101 5.08 -5.48 18.83
N ARG A 102 3.91 -5.70 19.40
CA ARG A 102 3.09 -6.90 19.18
C ARG A 102 2.39 -6.82 17.82
N TRP A 103 3.12 -7.05 16.75
CA TRP A 103 2.69 -6.83 15.37
C TRP A 103 1.37 -7.54 15.01
N TRP A 104 1.11 -8.75 15.55
CA TRP A 104 -0.10 -9.51 15.23
C TRP A 104 -1.37 -8.88 15.82
N GLU A 105 -1.29 -8.38 17.04
CA GLU A 105 -2.40 -7.69 17.71
C GLU A 105 -2.70 -6.38 16.98
N ARG A 106 -1.65 -5.65 16.62
CA ARG A 106 -1.74 -4.43 15.84
C ARG A 106 -2.33 -4.68 14.45
N TYR A 107 -1.90 -5.73 13.74
CA TYR A 107 -2.46 -6.12 12.45
C TYR A 107 -3.98 -6.34 12.54
N LYS A 108 -4.43 -7.16 13.48
CA LYS A 108 -5.88 -7.44 13.70
C LYS A 108 -6.67 -6.17 13.98
N LEU A 109 -6.10 -5.27 14.73
CA LEU A 109 -6.73 -4.03 15.13
C LEU A 109 -6.84 -3.06 13.96
N VAL A 110 -5.75 -2.83 13.20
CA VAL A 110 -5.77 -1.99 11.99
C VAL A 110 -6.74 -2.57 10.97
N PHE A 111 -6.70 -3.88 10.75
CA PHE A 111 -7.64 -4.59 9.87
C PHE A 111 -9.10 -4.29 10.24
N LYS A 112 -9.45 -4.42 11.53
CA LYS A 112 -10.81 -4.18 12.02
C LYS A 112 -11.20 -2.70 11.96
N ARG A 113 -10.30 -1.80 12.34
CA ARG A 113 -10.53 -0.35 12.34
C ARG A 113 -10.75 0.18 10.93
N GLU A 114 -9.90 -0.24 10.00
CA GLU A 114 -9.88 0.29 8.64
C GLU A 114 -10.78 -0.47 7.67
N TRP A 115 -11.52 -1.48 8.13
CA TRP A 115 -12.39 -2.29 7.27
C TRP A 115 -13.26 -1.45 6.34
N LYS A 116 -14.03 -0.50 6.89
CA LYS A 116 -14.93 0.34 6.09
C LYS A 116 -14.20 1.43 5.31
N GLY A 117 -13.15 2.01 5.91
CA GLY A 117 -12.43 3.13 5.32
C GLY A 117 -11.55 2.77 4.13
N SER A 118 -11.13 1.49 4.04
CA SER A 118 -10.29 1.00 2.94
C SER A 118 -11.07 0.49 1.73
N LEU A 119 -12.38 0.24 1.85
CA LEU A 119 -13.19 -0.36 0.78
C LEU A 119 -13.15 0.46 -0.50
N VAL A 120 -13.46 1.75 -0.43
CA VAL A 120 -13.50 2.62 -1.62
C VAL A 120 -12.13 2.73 -2.29
N PRO A 121 -11.02 3.04 -1.58
CA PRO A 121 -9.70 2.94 -2.17
C PRO A 121 -9.41 1.57 -2.80
N GLY A 122 -9.75 0.49 -2.11
CA GLY A 122 -9.57 -0.86 -2.64
C GLY A 122 -10.33 -1.13 -3.94
N MET A 123 -11.59 -0.70 -4.04
CA MET A 123 -12.39 -0.80 -5.26
C MET A 123 -11.71 -0.06 -6.42
N VAL A 124 -11.21 1.14 -6.19
CA VAL A 124 -10.58 1.97 -7.23
C VAL A 124 -9.30 1.31 -7.74
N ILE A 125 -8.40 0.87 -6.85
CA ILE A 125 -7.16 0.22 -7.29
C ILE A 125 -7.44 -1.13 -7.95
N GLY A 126 -8.41 -1.89 -7.47
CA GLY A 126 -8.85 -3.14 -8.08
C GLY A 126 -9.44 -2.93 -9.48
N LEU A 127 -10.21 -1.85 -9.69
CA LEU A 127 -10.71 -1.47 -11.00
C LEU A 127 -9.56 -1.14 -11.97
N ILE A 128 -8.56 -0.38 -11.52
CA ILE A 128 -7.37 -0.04 -12.31
C ILE A 128 -6.59 -1.31 -12.68
N ALA A 129 -6.41 -2.23 -11.73
CA ALA A 129 -5.78 -3.52 -11.98
C ALA A 129 -6.55 -4.35 -13.01
N ALA A 130 -7.88 -4.38 -12.92
CA ALA A 130 -8.73 -5.06 -13.91
C ALA A 130 -8.59 -4.46 -15.32
N MET A 131 -8.53 -3.13 -15.43
CA MET A 131 -8.29 -2.45 -16.70
C MET A 131 -6.92 -2.81 -17.27
N ALA A 132 -5.88 -2.84 -16.45
CA ALA A 132 -4.54 -3.24 -16.87
C ALA A 132 -4.50 -4.69 -17.37
N VAL A 133 -5.13 -5.62 -16.64
CA VAL A 133 -5.26 -7.03 -17.08
C VAL A 133 -6.03 -7.14 -18.39
N ASN A 134 -7.12 -6.39 -18.55
CA ASN A 134 -7.90 -6.40 -19.79
C ASN A 134 -7.08 -5.91 -21.00
N ILE A 135 -6.26 -4.85 -20.80
CA ILE A 135 -5.34 -4.38 -21.86
C ILE A 135 -4.36 -5.48 -22.23
N LEU A 136 -3.71 -6.11 -21.24
CA LEU A 136 -2.72 -7.15 -21.48
C LEU A 136 -3.33 -8.35 -22.21
N THR A 137 -4.53 -8.77 -21.83
CA THR A 137 -5.26 -9.85 -22.51
C THR A 137 -5.51 -9.50 -23.97
N ASN A 138 -6.01 -8.28 -24.26
CA ASN A 138 -6.25 -7.86 -25.63
C ASN A 138 -4.95 -7.77 -26.46
N LEU A 139 -3.86 -7.24 -25.89
CA LEU A 139 -2.57 -7.18 -26.56
C LEU A 139 -1.99 -8.57 -26.82
N TYR A 140 -2.15 -9.49 -25.89
CA TYR A 140 -1.73 -10.88 -26.05
C TYR A 140 -2.50 -11.60 -27.14
N ASP A 141 -3.81 -11.33 -27.26
CA ASP A 141 -4.67 -11.84 -28.35
C ASP A 141 -4.42 -11.18 -29.71
N GLY A 142 -3.46 -10.26 -29.80
CA GLY A 142 -3.12 -9.54 -31.03
C GLY A 142 -4.10 -8.43 -31.41
N ASN A 143 -5.02 -8.07 -30.52
CA ASN A 143 -5.98 -7.00 -30.75
C ASN A 143 -5.29 -5.62 -30.62
N ARG A 144 -5.52 -4.72 -31.59
CA ARG A 144 -5.10 -3.33 -31.48
C ARG A 144 -6.11 -2.54 -30.67
N LEU A 145 -5.65 -1.97 -29.56
CA LEU A 145 -6.46 -1.02 -28.79
C LEU A 145 -6.27 0.39 -29.37
N PRO A 146 -7.32 1.24 -29.34
CA PRO A 146 -7.19 2.64 -29.71
C PRO A 146 -6.13 3.36 -28.87
N ASP A 147 -5.25 4.13 -29.50
CA ASP A 147 -4.15 4.84 -28.81
C ASP A 147 -4.65 5.76 -27.71
N MET A 148 -5.79 6.43 -27.92
CA MET A 148 -6.42 7.28 -26.89
C MET A 148 -6.87 6.48 -25.66
N MET A 149 -7.33 5.26 -25.83
CA MET A 149 -7.71 4.38 -24.71
C MET A 149 -6.49 3.98 -23.90
N LEU A 150 -5.40 3.58 -24.56
CA LEU A 150 -4.14 3.25 -23.91
C LEU A 150 -3.58 4.46 -23.14
N ALA A 151 -3.52 5.63 -23.78
CA ALA A 151 -3.04 6.84 -23.15
C ALA A 151 -3.88 7.24 -21.92
N SER A 152 -5.20 7.12 -22.01
CA SER A 152 -6.09 7.44 -20.90
C SER A 152 -5.89 6.52 -19.70
N ILE A 153 -5.75 5.22 -19.92
CA ILE A 153 -5.56 4.25 -18.83
C ILE A 153 -4.18 4.43 -18.19
N ILE A 154 -3.14 4.67 -18.98
CA ILE A 154 -1.82 4.96 -18.46
C ILE A 154 -1.87 6.23 -17.57
N LEU A 155 -2.50 7.30 -18.05
CA LEU A 155 -2.63 8.54 -17.30
C LEU A 155 -3.38 8.35 -15.97
N VAL A 156 -4.51 7.64 -16.00
CA VAL A 156 -5.31 7.33 -14.80
C VAL A 156 -4.51 6.47 -13.83
N THR A 157 -3.77 5.48 -14.34
CA THR A 157 -2.92 4.62 -13.51
C THR A 157 -1.82 5.41 -12.82
N VAL A 158 -1.10 6.26 -13.56
CA VAL A 158 -0.05 7.13 -13.01
C VAL A 158 -0.61 8.08 -11.95
N ALA A 159 -1.73 8.75 -12.24
CA ALA A 159 -2.38 9.66 -11.30
C ALA A 159 -2.86 8.93 -10.03
N ALA A 160 -3.45 7.76 -10.18
CA ALA A 160 -3.86 6.94 -9.04
C ALA A 160 -2.65 6.50 -8.21
N LEU A 161 -1.61 5.96 -8.80
CA LEU A 161 -0.39 5.56 -8.08
C LEU A 161 0.23 6.74 -7.33
N ALA A 162 0.25 7.94 -7.91
CA ALA A 162 0.73 9.14 -7.25
C ALA A 162 -0.09 9.47 -5.99
N ILE A 163 -1.42 9.39 -6.06
CA ILE A 163 -2.30 9.61 -4.90
C ILE A 163 -2.09 8.50 -3.86
N TYR A 164 -2.05 7.22 -4.28
CA TYR A 164 -1.90 6.07 -3.39
C TYR A 164 -0.54 6.04 -2.68
N THR A 165 0.49 6.66 -3.26
CA THR A 165 1.80 6.82 -2.64
C THR A 165 1.70 7.50 -1.27
N TYR A 166 0.82 8.48 -1.11
CA TYR A 166 0.62 9.24 0.13
C TYR A 166 -0.60 8.79 0.93
N LEU A 167 -1.61 8.22 0.27
CA LEU A 167 -2.92 7.92 0.86
C LEU A 167 -2.81 7.02 2.09
N TRP A 168 -2.08 5.90 1.98
CA TRP A 168 -2.04 4.90 3.03
C TRP A 168 -1.29 5.38 4.27
N ILE A 169 -0.18 6.11 4.10
CA ILE A 169 0.56 6.67 5.23
C ILE A 169 -0.30 7.68 5.98
N GLN A 170 -0.93 8.62 5.24
CA GLN A 170 -1.82 9.61 5.86
C GLN A 170 -3.01 8.96 6.55
N ARG A 171 -3.58 7.92 5.96
CA ARG A 171 -4.70 7.17 6.53
C ARG A 171 -4.34 6.48 7.85
N LEU A 172 -3.11 5.95 7.94
CA LEU A 172 -2.62 5.24 9.12
C LEU A 172 -2.16 6.17 10.23
N MET A 173 -1.57 7.31 9.88
CA MET A 173 -0.93 8.23 10.81
C MET A 173 -1.80 9.42 11.21
N LEU A 174 -2.84 9.73 10.42
CA LEU A 174 -3.67 10.92 10.62
C LEU A 174 -5.15 10.54 10.61
N ASP A 175 -5.91 11.09 11.57
CA ASP A 175 -7.37 10.90 11.63
C ASP A 175 -8.07 11.87 10.66
N LEU A 176 -7.91 11.60 9.37
CA LEU A 176 -8.44 12.42 8.29
C LEU A 176 -9.54 11.70 7.51
N SER A 177 -10.53 12.46 7.05
CA SER A 177 -11.51 11.96 6.08
C SER A 177 -10.84 11.67 4.73
N LEU A 178 -11.38 10.71 3.96
CA LEU A 178 -10.86 10.34 2.64
C LEU A 178 -10.71 11.56 1.70
N LYS A 179 -11.65 12.51 1.78
CA LYS A 179 -11.61 13.76 1.01
C LYS A 179 -10.41 14.65 1.36
N GLN A 180 -10.10 14.76 2.66
CA GLN A 180 -8.92 15.49 3.14
C GLN A 180 -7.62 14.79 2.73
N ILE A 181 -7.58 13.46 2.84
CA ILE A 181 -6.41 12.67 2.42
C ILE A 181 -6.13 12.87 0.92
N ILE A 182 -7.14 12.78 0.06
CA ILE A 182 -6.98 13.00 -1.40
C ILE A 182 -6.48 14.43 -1.67
N LYS A 183 -7.06 15.44 -1.00
CA LYS A 183 -6.63 16.83 -1.15
C LYS A 183 -5.17 17.02 -0.70
N ASN A 184 -4.80 16.45 0.45
CA ASN A 184 -3.43 16.52 0.95
C ASN A 184 -2.45 15.76 0.07
N SER A 185 -2.84 14.58 -0.44
CA SER A 185 -2.01 13.82 -1.39
C SER A 185 -1.73 14.63 -2.65
N TRP A 186 -2.75 15.35 -3.17
CA TRP A 186 -2.57 16.24 -4.31
C TRP A 186 -1.60 17.39 -4.02
N LEU A 187 -1.70 18.00 -2.84
CA LEU A 187 -0.75 19.03 -2.41
C LEU A 187 0.68 18.50 -2.32
N MET A 188 0.86 17.29 -1.74
CA MET A 188 2.16 16.64 -1.65
C MET A 188 2.77 16.32 -3.02
N ILE A 189 1.95 15.87 -3.99
CA ILE A 189 2.38 15.66 -5.37
C ILE A 189 2.93 16.96 -5.99
N MET A 190 2.25 18.08 -5.75
CA MET A 190 2.67 19.39 -6.26
C MET A 190 3.92 19.94 -5.56
N MET A 191 4.04 19.74 -4.25
CA MET A 191 5.17 20.22 -3.46
C MET A 191 6.45 19.38 -3.70
N HIS A 192 6.30 18.06 -3.88
CA HIS A 192 7.41 17.11 -4.00
C HIS A 192 7.32 16.25 -5.27
N PRO A 193 7.32 16.86 -6.47
CA PRO A 193 7.12 16.12 -7.73
C PRO A 193 8.22 15.07 -7.98
N VAL A 194 9.47 15.36 -7.63
CA VAL A 194 10.59 14.43 -7.84
C VAL A 194 10.45 13.16 -6.99
N VAL A 195 10.09 13.31 -5.70
CA VAL A 195 9.87 12.18 -4.79
C VAL A 195 8.68 11.35 -5.26
N THR A 196 7.60 12.02 -5.66
CA THR A 196 6.40 11.37 -6.19
C THR A 196 6.71 10.58 -7.48
N LEU A 197 7.41 11.20 -8.42
CA LEU A 197 7.82 10.53 -9.67
C LEU A 197 8.71 9.33 -9.39
N GLY A 198 9.65 9.44 -8.45
CA GLY A 198 10.50 8.32 -8.03
C GLY A 198 9.69 7.15 -7.46
N ALA A 199 8.72 7.43 -6.59
CA ALA A 199 7.85 6.42 -6.02
C ALA A 199 6.94 5.76 -7.08
N VAL A 200 6.34 6.56 -7.97
CA VAL A 200 5.49 6.06 -9.06
C VAL A 200 6.31 5.23 -10.05
N ALA A 201 7.48 5.71 -10.47
CA ALA A 201 8.36 4.97 -11.37
C ALA A 201 8.78 3.62 -10.79
N PHE A 202 9.12 3.59 -9.49
CA PHE A 202 9.42 2.34 -8.79
C PHE A 202 8.23 1.38 -8.81
N GLN A 203 7.03 1.85 -8.48
CA GLN A 203 5.82 1.02 -8.46
C GLN A 203 5.48 0.50 -9.87
N LEU A 204 5.56 1.35 -10.91
CA LEU A 204 5.34 0.94 -12.30
C LEU A 204 6.36 -0.10 -12.75
N ALA A 205 7.64 0.08 -12.42
CA ALA A 205 8.68 -0.89 -12.74
C ALA A 205 8.42 -2.23 -12.02
N TYR A 206 8.11 -2.20 -10.73
CA TYR A 206 7.84 -3.41 -9.95
C TYR A 206 6.63 -4.19 -10.49
N TRP A 207 5.48 -3.55 -10.61
CA TRP A 207 4.27 -4.20 -11.10
C TRP A 207 4.37 -4.58 -12.58
N GLY A 208 5.04 -3.75 -13.39
CA GLY A 208 5.31 -4.04 -14.79
C GLY A 208 6.15 -5.31 -14.99
N VAL A 209 7.22 -5.46 -14.20
CA VAL A 209 8.04 -6.70 -14.22
C VAL A 209 7.20 -7.91 -13.84
N LEU A 210 6.37 -7.82 -12.79
CA LEU A 210 5.50 -8.92 -12.40
C LEU A 210 4.48 -9.29 -13.48
N LEU A 211 3.95 -8.31 -14.19
CA LEU A 211 3.03 -8.54 -15.29
C LEU A 211 3.71 -9.19 -16.50
N ILE A 212 4.90 -8.74 -16.87
CA ILE A 212 5.67 -9.31 -17.99
C ILE A 212 6.08 -10.77 -17.69
N LEU A 213 6.44 -11.07 -16.45
CA LEU A 213 6.86 -12.40 -16.02
C LEU A 213 5.69 -13.34 -15.68
N TYR A 214 4.45 -12.92 -15.91
CA TYR A 214 3.29 -13.79 -15.70
C TYR A 214 3.36 -15.05 -16.62
N PRO A 215 3.07 -16.28 -16.14
CA PRO A 215 2.59 -16.65 -14.79
C PRO A 215 3.70 -16.93 -13.76
N TYR A 216 4.97 -16.91 -14.12
CA TYR A 216 6.10 -17.23 -13.21
C TYR A 216 6.20 -16.25 -12.04
N SER A 217 5.70 -15.04 -12.21
CA SER A 217 5.63 -14.01 -11.16
C SER A 217 4.80 -14.38 -9.95
N PHE A 218 3.94 -15.40 -10.01
CA PHE A 218 3.20 -15.89 -8.85
C PHE A 218 4.11 -16.30 -7.68
N VAL A 219 5.28 -16.89 -7.97
CA VAL A 219 6.26 -17.23 -6.93
C VAL A 219 6.75 -15.97 -6.21
N PHE A 220 7.01 -14.91 -6.97
CA PHE A 220 7.43 -13.61 -6.40
C PHE A 220 6.33 -12.97 -5.56
N LEU A 221 5.04 -13.16 -5.92
CA LEU A 221 3.92 -12.66 -5.12
C LEU A 221 3.89 -13.26 -3.70
N PHE A 222 4.29 -14.52 -3.52
CA PHE A 222 4.37 -15.13 -2.20
C PHE A 222 5.51 -14.56 -1.35
N PHE A 223 6.69 -14.33 -1.93
CA PHE A 223 7.88 -13.93 -1.17
C PHE A 223 8.03 -12.42 -1.02
N LEU A 224 7.97 -11.69 -2.11
CA LEU A 224 8.16 -10.23 -2.17
C LEU A 224 6.85 -9.47 -2.39
N GLY A 225 5.88 -10.11 -2.98
CA GLY A 225 4.52 -9.75 -3.29
C GLY A 225 4.12 -8.30 -3.12
N VAL A 226 3.32 -8.07 -2.13
CA VAL A 226 2.68 -6.77 -1.89
C VAL A 226 3.43 -5.95 -0.83
N TRP A 227 4.14 -6.61 0.10
CA TRP A 227 4.84 -5.91 1.18
C TRP A 227 6.07 -5.13 0.68
N PHE A 228 6.80 -5.67 -0.29
CA PHE A 228 8.03 -5.04 -0.75
C PHE A 228 7.79 -3.68 -1.44
N PRO A 229 6.85 -3.55 -2.41
CA PRO A 229 6.54 -2.24 -2.96
C PRO A 229 5.92 -1.29 -1.93
N ALA A 230 5.16 -1.78 -0.95
CA ALA A 230 4.64 -0.97 0.14
C ALA A 230 5.78 -0.41 1.01
N PHE A 231 6.71 -1.27 1.45
CA PHE A 231 7.87 -0.87 2.25
C PHE A 231 8.77 0.13 1.51
N MET A 232 9.06 -0.12 0.24
CA MET A 232 9.88 0.79 -0.57
C MET A 232 9.18 2.13 -0.84
N THR A 233 7.86 2.13 -1.03
CA THR A 233 7.10 3.38 -1.14
C THR A 233 7.19 4.18 0.17
N VAL A 234 6.98 3.53 1.31
CA VAL A 234 7.17 4.18 2.63
C VAL A 234 8.57 4.79 2.72
N ARG A 235 9.62 4.03 2.41
CA ARG A 235 11.00 4.53 2.44
C ARG A 235 11.22 5.77 1.58
N ILE A 236 10.65 5.81 0.38
CA ILE A 236 10.84 6.93 -0.55
C ILE A 236 10.16 8.20 -0.04
N VAL A 237 8.95 8.08 0.53
CA VAL A 237 8.12 9.26 0.80
C VAL A 237 8.02 9.64 2.27
N TYR A 238 8.31 8.72 3.21
CA TYR A 238 8.07 8.94 4.64
C TYR A 238 8.82 10.16 5.19
N ASN A 239 10.12 10.27 4.92
CA ASN A 239 10.93 11.37 5.43
C ASN A 239 10.45 12.74 4.92
N THR A 240 9.96 12.79 3.68
CA THR A 240 9.39 14.01 3.09
C THR A 240 8.06 14.36 3.76
N LEU A 241 7.22 13.35 3.94
CA LEU A 241 5.91 13.52 4.56
C LEU A 241 6.03 13.88 6.05
N ASP A 242 6.97 13.27 6.76
CA ASP A 242 7.24 13.56 8.16
C ASP A 242 7.73 14.99 8.35
N LYS A 243 8.64 15.46 7.48
CA LYS A 243 9.13 16.85 7.51
C LYS A 243 8.02 17.89 7.35
N ASP A 244 7.02 17.62 6.51
CA ASP A 244 5.95 18.57 6.22
C ASP A 244 4.78 18.46 7.20
N MET A 245 4.53 17.27 7.74
CA MET A 245 3.36 16.98 8.58
C MET A 245 3.70 16.69 10.04
N HIS A 246 4.99 16.66 10.40
CA HIS A 246 5.47 16.35 11.76
C HIS A 246 4.87 15.07 12.31
N LEU A 247 4.93 13.98 11.51
CA LEU A 247 4.24 12.73 11.82
C LEU A 247 4.80 12.05 13.08
N ASP A 248 6.12 12.04 13.23
CA ASP A 248 6.78 11.43 14.40
C ASP A 248 6.44 12.21 15.67
N GLU A 249 6.52 13.55 15.66
CA GLU A 249 6.17 14.38 16.80
C GLU A 249 4.71 14.21 17.23
N ARG A 250 3.78 14.17 16.27
CA ARG A 250 2.35 13.95 16.54
C ARG A 250 2.08 12.57 17.12
N TYR A 251 2.80 11.58 16.66
CA TYR A 251 2.68 10.22 17.15
C TYR A 251 3.16 10.12 18.61
N GLU A 252 4.30 10.73 18.94
CA GLU A 252 4.83 10.78 20.31
C GLU A 252 3.93 11.57 21.26
N GLN A 253 3.40 12.70 20.82
CA GLN A 253 2.45 13.49 21.62
C GLN A 253 1.16 12.71 21.92
N ALA A 254 0.67 11.95 20.94
CA ALA A 254 -0.52 11.14 21.15
C ALA A 254 -0.27 9.98 22.14
N GLN A 255 0.92 9.37 22.10
CA GLN A 255 1.32 8.36 23.10
C GLN A 255 1.40 8.96 24.49
N ALA A 256 2.06 10.09 24.67
CA ALA A 256 2.20 10.76 25.96
C ALA A 256 0.82 11.11 26.60
N GLN A 257 -0.14 11.54 25.79
CA GLN A 257 -1.50 11.83 26.26
C GLN A 257 -2.28 10.58 26.69
N GLU A 258 -2.03 9.44 26.05
CA GLU A 258 -2.66 8.17 26.43
C GLU A 258 -2.07 7.60 27.73
N ASP A 259 -0.78 7.82 28.00
CA ASP A 259 -0.12 7.38 29.24
C ASP A 259 -0.55 8.20 30.47
N GLU A 260 -1.01 9.44 30.28
CA GLU A 260 -1.51 10.32 31.34
C GLU A 260 -3.01 10.13 31.68
N SER A 261 -3.76 9.38 30.87
CA SER A 261 -5.20 9.18 31.00
C SER A 261 -5.57 7.83 31.64
#